data_e633b5802d8976dd149d5b4bbe9cdea3
#
_entry.id   e633b5802d8976dd149d5b4bbe9cdea3
#
_cell.length_a   1.000
_cell.length_b   1.000
_cell.length_c   1.000
_cell.angle_alpha   90.00
_cell.angle_beta   90.00
_cell.angle_gamma   90.00
#
_symmetry.space_group_name_H-M   'P 1'
#
loop_
_entity.id
_entity.type
_entity.pdbx_description
1 polymer ?
#
loop_
_entity_poly.entity_id
_entity_poly.type
_entity_poly.pdbx_seq_one_letter_code
_entity_poly.pdbx_strand_id
1 'polypeptide(L)'
;MASTRRMGPENSASRLAMLDAAERVLQEDGYAALSSRRVAEEAGLKQQLVYYYFRTMDDLILATFQRRTERALKRLEKTLESDEPLHALWELSSYPANARLSVEFMALANRNEAIRGEVIRYQERARAMQEELLGRLLEAADIDIKIFPPVAAAMLLACVAQLLDREAALGAARGHEELKSVVAWCLQRLEPASSDAG
;
A
#
# COMPACT_ATOMS: atom_id res chain seq x y z
N MET A 1 -22.75 -29.18 -20.30
CA MET A 1 -23.00 -27.72 -20.23
C MET A 1 -22.71 -27.25 -18.81
N ALA A 2 -21.58 -26.55 -18.61
CA ALA A 2 -21.23 -26.03 -17.31
C ALA A 2 -22.15 -24.83 -17.00
N SER A 3 -22.96 -24.96 -15.94
CA SER A 3 -23.80 -23.88 -15.43
C SER A 3 -22.90 -22.71 -15.02
N THR A 4 -23.03 -21.59 -15.72
CA THR A 4 -22.37 -20.34 -15.35
C THR A 4 -23.01 -19.87 -14.05
N ARG A 5 -22.37 -20.21 -12.91
CA ARG A 5 -22.82 -19.80 -11.58
C ARG A 5 -22.82 -18.28 -11.55
N ARG A 6 -23.99 -17.66 -11.44
CA ARG A 6 -24.11 -16.21 -11.31
C ARG A 6 -23.35 -15.75 -10.07
N MET A 7 -22.27 -15.03 -10.28
CA MET A 7 -21.60 -14.28 -9.22
C MET A 7 -22.51 -13.10 -8.82
N GLY A 8 -22.65 -12.85 -7.52
CA GLY A 8 -23.40 -11.71 -7.04
C GLY A 8 -22.79 -10.37 -7.50
N PRO A 9 -23.56 -9.26 -7.46
CA PRO A 9 -23.07 -7.95 -7.88
C PRO A 9 -21.79 -7.54 -7.13
N GLU A 10 -20.83 -6.99 -7.86
CA GLU A 10 -19.53 -6.56 -7.28
C GLU A 10 -19.66 -5.56 -6.13
N ASN A 11 -20.66 -4.69 -6.19
CA ASN A 11 -20.90 -3.65 -5.21
C ASN A 11 -21.95 -4.03 -4.14
N SER A 12 -22.27 -5.33 -3.98
CA SER A 12 -23.22 -5.72 -2.94
C SER A 12 -22.63 -5.52 -1.54
N ALA A 13 -23.46 -5.11 -0.58
CA ALA A 13 -23.05 -4.89 0.81
C ALA A 13 -22.38 -6.13 1.41
N SER A 14 -22.90 -7.33 1.11
CA SER A 14 -22.34 -8.59 1.59
C SER A 14 -20.95 -8.86 1.02
N ARG A 15 -20.71 -8.60 -0.27
CA ARG A 15 -19.40 -8.76 -0.88
C ARG A 15 -18.38 -7.79 -0.26
N LEU A 16 -18.77 -6.54 -0.08
CA LEU A 16 -17.92 -5.54 0.55
C LEU A 16 -17.58 -5.90 2.00
N ALA A 17 -18.56 -6.37 2.77
CA ALA A 17 -18.34 -6.83 4.16
C ALA A 17 -17.35 -8.01 4.22
N MET A 18 -17.39 -8.94 3.26
CA MET A 18 -16.42 -10.05 3.17
C MET A 18 -15.01 -9.56 2.84
N LEU A 19 -14.88 -8.56 1.96
CA LEU A 19 -13.57 -7.98 1.64
C LEU A 19 -12.99 -7.22 2.84
N ASP A 20 -13.83 -6.49 3.60
CA ASP A 20 -13.42 -5.82 4.83
C ASP A 20 -13.01 -6.85 5.91
N ALA A 21 -13.77 -7.92 6.05
CA ALA A 21 -13.46 -9.01 6.97
C ALA A 21 -12.15 -9.72 6.59
N ALA A 22 -11.95 -10.03 5.31
CA ALA A 22 -10.72 -10.65 4.83
C ALA A 22 -9.49 -9.76 5.08
N GLU A 23 -9.62 -8.45 4.87
CA GLU A 23 -8.56 -7.48 5.16
C GLU A 23 -8.21 -7.45 6.64
N ARG A 24 -9.22 -7.45 7.56
CA ARG A 24 -8.98 -7.51 9.01
C ARG A 24 -8.30 -8.81 9.43
N VAL A 25 -8.79 -9.97 8.98
CA VAL A 25 -8.17 -11.26 9.29
C VAL A 25 -6.71 -11.31 8.83
N LEU A 26 -6.40 -10.79 7.63
CA LEU A 26 -5.02 -10.71 7.15
C LEU A 26 -4.16 -9.78 8.01
N GLN A 27 -4.71 -8.67 8.51
CA GLN A 27 -3.97 -7.71 9.33
C GLN A 27 -3.71 -8.24 10.75
N GLU A 28 -4.70 -8.87 11.36
CA GLU A 28 -4.66 -9.27 12.77
C GLU A 28 -4.05 -10.66 12.95
N ASP A 29 -4.54 -11.63 12.15
CA ASP A 29 -4.25 -13.06 12.32
C ASP A 29 -3.25 -13.59 11.27
N GLY A 30 -3.01 -12.85 10.19
CA GLY A 30 -2.14 -13.25 9.07
C GLY A 30 -2.82 -14.20 8.08
N TYR A 31 -2.08 -14.56 7.01
CA TYR A 31 -2.61 -15.39 5.93
C TYR A 31 -3.02 -16.80 6.38
N ALA A 32 -2.30 -17.40 7.33
CA ALA A 32 -2.58 -18.76 7.80
C ALA A 32 -3.98 -18.92 8.43
N ALA A 33 -4.53 -17.85 9.00
CA ALA A 33 -5.86 -17.81 9.57
C ALA A 33 -6.97 -17.58 8.54
N LEU A 34 -6.63 -17.16 7.33
CA LEU A 34 -7.59 -16.79 6.31
C LEU A 34 -8.28 -18.01 5.72
N SER A 35 -9.55 -18.17 6.04
CA SER A 35 -10.42 -19.24 5.52
C SER A 35 -11.82 -18.70 5.24
N SER A 36 -12.58 -19.38 4.37
CA SER A 36 -13.96 -19.00 4.09
C SER A 36 -14.85 -18.95 5.34
N ARG A 37 -14.58 -19.82 6.29
CA ARG A 37 -15.28 -19.85 7.58
C ARG A 37 -14.91 -18.61 8.40
N ARG A 38 -13.62 -18.35 8.60
CA ARG A 38 -13.14 -17.19 9.42
C ARG A 38 -13.61 -15.85 8.83
N VAL A 39 -13.55 -15.70 7.50
CA VAL A 39 -14.05 -14.51 6.80
C VAL A 39 -15.56 -14.35 6.97
N ALA A 40 -16.33 -15.42 6.86
CA ALA A 40 -17.78 -15.38 7.06
C ALA A 40 -18.16 -15.02 8.50
N GLU A 41 -17.49 -15.62 9.49
CA GLU A 41 -17.66 -15.31 10.91
C GLU A 41 -17.35 -13.84 11.19
N GLU A 42 -16.22 -13.32 10.68
CA GLU A 42 -15.81 -11.94 10.84
C GLU A 42 -16.74 -10.93 10.14
N ALA A 43 -17.33 -11.33 9.02
CA ALA A 43 -18.30 -10.53 8.28
C ALA A 43 -19.73 -10.60 8.86
N GLY A 44 -20.01 -11.48 9.82
CA GLY A 44 -21.35 -11.75 10.31
C GLY A 44 -22.28 -12.40 9.27
N LEU A 45 -21.70 -13.19 8.35
CA LEU A 45 -22.40 -13.77 7.20
C LEU A 45 -22.30 -15.31 7.20
N LYS A 46 -23.14 -15.96 6.38
CA LYS A 46 -23.06 -17.42 6.19
C LYS A 46 -21.89 -17.78 5.28
N GLN A 47 -21.12 -18.81 5.63
CA GLN A 47 -19.97 -19.29 4.85
C GLN A 47 -20.29 -19.57 3.38
N GLN A 48 -21.50 -20.07 3.08
CA GLN A 48 -21.95 -20.35 1.71
C GLN A 48 -21.94 -19.11 0.80
N LEU A 49 -22.10 -17.90 1.38
CA LEU A 49 -22.04 -16.65 0.63
C LEU A 49 -20.62 -16.33 0.15
N VAL A 50 -19.58 -16.78 0.84
CA VAL A 50 -18.21 -16.61 0.37
C VAL A 50 -18.04 -17.26 -1.00
N TYR A 51 -18.47 -18.52 -1.15
CA TYR A 51 -18.40 -19.24 -2.42
C TYR A 51 -19.44 -18.79 -3.47
N TYR A 52 -20.42 -18.02 -3.05
CA TYR A 52 -21.34 -17.36 -3.98
C TYR A 52 -20.71 -16.16 -4.68
N TYR A 53 -19.89 -15.36 -3.94
CA TYR A 53 -19.24 -14.17 -4.47
C TYR A 53 -17.83 -14.44 -5.01
N PHE A 54 -17.13 -15.41 -4.46
CA PHE A 54 -15.76 -15.76 -4.83
C PHE A 54 -15.66 -17.26 -5.12
N ARG A 55 -15.17 -17.59 -6.30
CA ARG A 55 -15.05 -19.01 -6.73
C ARG A 55 -14.07 -19.78 -5.86
N THR A 56 -12.97 -19.10 -5.49
CA THR A 56 -11.86 -19.65 -4.71
C THR A 56 -11.47 -18.65 -3.61
N MET A 57 -10.68 -19.11 -2.65
CA MET A 57 -10.06 -18.22 -1.67
C MET A 57 -9.07 -17.28 -2.33
N ASP A 58 -8.38 -17.71 -3.38
CA ASP A 58 -7.47 -16.85 -4.16
C ASP A 58 -8.21 -15.69 -4.83
N ASP A 59 -9.42 -15.91 -5.35
CA ASP A 59 -10.25 -14.83 -5.90
C ASP A 59 -10.65 -13.81 -4.82
N LEU A 60 -10.97 -14.28 -3.61
CA LEU A 60 -11.25 -13.39 -2.47
C LEU A 60 -10.02 -12.56 -2.10
N ILE A 61 -8.85 -13.20 -2.00
CA ILE A 61 -7.59 -12.54 -1.64
C ILE A 61 -7.21 -11.50 -2.69
N LEU A 62 -7.27 -11.88 -3.97
CA LEU A 62 -6.99 -10.97 -5.07
C LEU A 62 -7.94 -9.76 -5.06
N ALA A 63 -9.23 -9.97 -4.88
CA ALA A 63 -10.21 -8.89 -4.80
C ALA A 63 -10.00 -7.99 -3.56
N THR A 64 -9.60 -8.58 -2.43
CA THR A 64 -9.24 -7.83 -1.22
C THR A 64 -8.02 -6.95 -1.48
N PHE A 65 -6.99 -7.50 -2.13
CA PHE A 65 -5.79 -6.76 -2.48
C PHE A 65 -6.07 -5.64 -3.49
N GLN A 66 -6.81 -5.91 -4.56
CA GLN A 66 -7.20 -4.90 -5.57
C GLN A 66 -7.93 -3.72 -4.93
N ARG A 67 -8.89 -4.01 -4.05
CA ARG A 67 -9.62 -2.95 -3.33
C ARG A 67 -8.71 -2.13 -2.41
N ARG A 68 -7.75 -2.77 -1.76
CA ARG A 68 -6.76 -2.11 -0.92
C ARG A 68 -5.84 -1.21 -1.73
N THR A 69 -5.28 -1.73 -2.83
CA THR A 69 -4.37 -0.97 -3.71
C THR A 69 -5.07 0.24 -4.33
N GLU A 70 -6.32 0.10 -4.74
CA GLU A 70 -7.11 1.21 -5.25
C GLU A 70 -7.35 2.30 -4.19
N ARG A 71 -7.65 1.91 -2.94
CA ARG A 71 -7.75 2.86 -1.82
C ARG A 71 -6.41 3.52 -1.51
N ALA A 72 -5.30 2.77 -1.62
CA ALA A 72 -3.96 3.30 -1.39
C ALA A 72 -3.57 4.32 -2.47
N LEU A 73 -3.87 4.05 -3.74
CA LEU A 73 -3.63 5.01 -4.84
C LEU A 73 -4.44 6.29 -4.69
N LYS A 74 -5.71 6.21 -4.30
CA LYS A 74 -6.53 7.40 -4.01
C LYS A 74 -6.00 8.22 -2.83
N ARG A 75 -5.47 7.56 -1.80
CA ARG A 75 -4.82 8.27 -0.69
C ARG A 75 -3.53 8.94 -1.17
N LEU A 76 -2.72 8.24 -1.96
CA LEU A 76 -1.51 8.79 -2.56
C LEU A 76 -1.83 10.04 -3.40
N GLU A 77 -2.81 9.94 -4.31
CA GLU A 77 -3.27 11.07 -5.12
C GLU A 77 -3.58 12.30 -4.25
N LYS A 78 -4.43 12.11 -3.23
CA LYS A 78 -4.77 13.19 -2.29
C LYS A 78 -3.55 13.71 -1.51
N THR A 79 -2.60 12.84 -1.16
CA THR A 79 -1.37 13.22 -0.46
C THR A 79 -0.49 14.10 -1.34
N LEU A 80 -0.39 13.78 -2.65
CA LEU A 80 0.41 14.55 -3.60
C LEU A 80 -0.22 15.92 -3.96
N GLU A 81 -1.49 16.13 -3.64
CA GLU A 81 -2.22 17.42 -3.80
C GLU A 81 -2.18 18.30 -2.53
N SER A 82 -1.51 17.88 -1.45
CA SER A 82 -1.42 18.65 -0.21
C SER A 82 -0.44 19.84 -0.33
N ASP A 83 -0.47 20.74 0.64
CA ASP A 83 0.41 21.92 0.66
C ASP A 83 1.89 21.56 0.82
N GLU A 84 2.18 20.48 1.55
CA GLU A 84 3.53 19.92 1.74
C GLU A 84 3.56 18.45 1.28
N PRO A 85 3.48 18.20 -0.05
CA PRO A 85 3.26 16.86 -0.58
C PRO A 85 4.41 15.88 -0.33
N LEU A 86 5.67 16.35 -0.22
CA LEU A 86 6.80 15.47 0.04
C LEU A 86 6.84 15.02 1.50
N HIS A 87 6.56 15.92 2.44
CA HIS A 87 6.41 15.58 3.86
C HIS A 87 5.24 14.62 4.08
N ALA A 88 4.09 14.92 3.49
CA ALA A 88 2.91 14.06 3.56
C ALA A 88 3.14 12.68 2.91
N LEU A 89 3.92 12.62 1.82
CA LEU A 89 4.32 11.35 1.19
C LEU A 89 5.22 10.51 2.10
N TRP A 90 6.15 11.17 2.82
CA TRP A 90 6.98 10.49 3.81
C TRP A 90 6.13 9.90 4.93
N GLU A 91 5.23 10.68 5.52
CA GLU A 91 4.31 10.21 6.57
C GLU A 91 3.44 9.04 6.11
N LEU A 92 2.88 9.15 4.89
CA LEU A 92 2.09 8.06 4.29
C LEU A 92 2.91 6.77 4.11
N SER A 93 4.19 6.92 3.70
CA SER A 93 5.10 5.79 3.46
C SER A 93 5.57 5.12 4.75
N SER A 94 5.70 5.90 5.84
CA SER A 94 6.16 5.45 7.16
C SER A 94 5.01 5.02 8.08
N TYR A 95 3.81 4.76 7.56
CA TYR A 95 2.68 4.36 8.38
C TYR A 95 2.74 2.86 8.75
N PRO A 96 2.95 2.50 10.04
CA PRO A 96 3.29 1.12 10.45
C PRO A 96 2.26 0.05 10.08
N ALA A 97 0.96 0.41 10.04
CA ALA A 97 -0.09 -0.54 9.67
C ALA A 97 0.02 -1.08 8.23
N ASN A 98 0.81 -0.44 7.38
CA ASN A 98 1.04 -0.89 6.02
C ASN A 98 2.11 -1.99 5.92
N ALA A 99 3.10 -2.01 6.83
CA ALA A 99 4.26 -2.88 6.75
C ALA A 99 3.89 -4.37 6.82
N ARG A 100 3.14 -4.77 7.85
CA ARG A 100 2.76 -6.19 8.04
C ARG A 100 2.00 -6.76 6.85
N LEU A 101 0.99 -6.03 6.39
CA LEU A 101 0.14 -6.49 5.29
C LEU A 101 0.89 -6.51 3.96
N SER A 102 1.85 -5.59 3.77
CA SER A 102 2.73 -5.58 2.60
C SER A 102 3.62 -6.83 2.54
N VAL A 103 4.15 -7.26 3.67
CA VAL A 103 4.94 -8.51 3.77
C VAL A 103 4.09 -9.74 3.42
N GLU A 104 2.86 -9.82 3.94
CA GLU A 104 1.93 -10.91 3.63
C GLU A 104 1.62 -10.98 2.12
N PHE A 105 1.31 -9.84 1.49
CA PHE A 105 1.03 -9.81 0.07
C PHE A 105 2.26 -10.10 -0.79
N MET A 106 3.47 -9.70 -0.38
CA MET A 106 4.70 -10.07 -1.06
C MET A 106 4.95 -11.58 -0.98
N ALA A 107 4.71 -12.20 0.18
CA ALA A 107 4.82 -13.65 0.33
C ALA A 107 3.81 -14.39 -0.56
N LEU A 108 2.58 -13.87 -0.69
CA LEU A 108 1.54 -14.41 -1.57
C LEU A 108 1.90 -14.23 -3.05
N ALA A 109 2.45 -13.08 -3.44
CA ALA A 109 2.89 -12.80 -4.81
C ALA A 109 3.97 -13.79 -5.30
N ASN A 110 4.76 -14.36 -4.41
CA ASN A 110 5.74 -15.41 -4.76
C ASN A 110 5.08 -16.73 -5.19
N ARG A 111 3.82 -16.97 -4.81
CA ARG A 111 3.10 -18.22 -5.04
C ARG A 111 1.89 -18.08 -5.95
N ASN A 112 1.42 -16.86 -6.18
CA ASN A 112 0.21 -16.56 -6.96
C ASN A 112 0.50 -15.48 -8.00
N GLU A 113 0.46 -15.85 -9.29
CA GLU A 113 0.78 -14.98 -10.41
C GLU A 113 -0.19 -13.79 -10.54
N ALA A 114 -1.47 -14.00 -10.25
CA ALA A 114 -2.47 -12.93 -10.31
C ALA A 114 -2.20 -11.84 -9.24
N ILE A 115 -1.84 -12.27 -8.02
CA ILE A 115 -1.44 -11.34 -6.94
C ILE A 115 -0.14 -10.64 -7.31
N ARG A 116 0.85 -11.36 -7.87
CA ARG A 116 2.11 -10.77 -8.35
C ARG A 116 1.84 -9.68 -9.39
N GLY A 117 1.01 -9.95 -10.37
CA GLY A 117 0.64 -8.98 -11.40
C GLY A 117 -0.01 -7.72 -10.81
N GLU A 118 -0.85 -7.88 -9.79
CA GLU A 118 -1.48 -6.75 -9.09
C GLU A 118 -0.49 -5.93 -8.28
N VAL A 119 0.46 -6.59 -7.58
CA VAL A 119 1.55 -5.92 -6.84
C VAL A 119 2.38 -5.07 -7.78
N ILE A 120 2.77 -5.62 -8.94
CA ILE A 120 3.55 -4.90 -9.95
C ILE A 120 2.76 -3.67 -10.45
N ARG A 121 1.51 -3.85 -10.86
CA ARG A 121 0.65 -2.75 -11.33
C ARG A 121 0.50 -1.63 -10.30
N TYR A 122 0.29 -1.99 -9.04
CA TYR A 122 0.21 -1.01 -7.96
C TYR A 122 1.52 -0.23 -7.82
N GLN A 123 2.66 -0.91 -7.78
CA GLN A 123 3.97 -0.27 -7.62
C GLN A 123 4.29 0.65 -8.79
N GLU A 124 4.01 0.24 -10.03
CA GLU A 124 4.24 1.05 -11.23
C GLU A 124 3.38 2.32 -11.23
N ARG A 125 2.08 2.19 -10.91
CA ARG A 125 1.17 3.35 -10.82
C ARG A 125 1.59 4.31 -9.71
N ALA A 126 1.91 3.80 -8.53
CA ALA A 126 2.34 4.62 -7.40
C ALA A 126 3.63 5.39 -7.73
N ARG A 127 4.62 4.72 -8.36
CA ARG A 127 5.86 5.37 -8.78
C ARG A 127 5.62 6.47 -9.82
N ALA A 128 4.83 6.19 -10.86
CA ALA A 128 4.53 7.19 -11.87
C ALA A 128 3.90 8.46 -11.27
N MET A 129 3.01 8.32 -10.29
CA MET A 129 2.42 9.47 -9.57
C MET A 129 3.47 10.24 -8.75
N GLN A 130 4.41 9.53 -8.12
CA GLN A 130 5.46 10.14 -7.29
C GLN A 130 6.55 10.81 -8.15
N GLU A 131 6.87 10.26 -9.31
CA GLU A 131 7.90 10.79 -10.22
C GLU A 131 7.59 12.21 -10.67
N GLU A 132 6.34 12.54 -10.94
CA GLU A 132 5.93 13.89 -11.35
C GLU A 132 6.21 14.93 -10.26
N LEU A 133 5.85 14.61 -9.00
CA LEU A 133 6.14 15.48 -7.86
C LEU A 133 7.65 15.63 -7.65
N LEU A 134 8.36 14.51 -7.58
CA LEU A 134 9.81 14.50 -7.29
C LEU A 134 10.61 15.16 -8.39
N GLY A 135 10.19 15.03 -9.66
CA GLY A 135 10.83 15.74 -10.77
C GLY A 135 10.80 17.25 -10.56
N ARG A 136 9.62 17.81 -10.24
CA ARG A 136 9.48 19.25 -9.98
C ARG A 136 10.31 19.71 -8.78
N LEU A 137 10.33 18.95 -7.69
CA LEU A 137 11.08 19.31 -6.48
C LEU A 137 12.58 19.23 -6.68
N LEU A 138 13.08 18.22 -7.39
CA LEU A 138 14.50 18.08 -7.70
C LEU A 138 14.99 19.21 -8.61
N GLU A 139 14.22 19.56 -9.65
CA GLU A 139 14.53 20.68 -10.54
C GLU A 139 14.52 22.02 -9.79
N ALA A 140 13.54 22.24 -8.91
CA ALA A 140 13.47 23.45 -8.08
C ALA A 140 14.64 23.57 -7.09
N ALA A 141 15.20 22.44 -6.67
CA ALA A 141 16.39 22.37 -5.80
C ALA A 141 17.71 22.40 -6.56
N ASP A 142 17.71 22.63 -7.89
CA ASP A 142 18.88 22.63 -8.79
C ASP A 142 19.66 21.29 -8.75
N ILE A 143 18.93 20.19 -8.65
CA ILE A 143 19.49 18.82 -8.69
C ILE A 143 19.35 18.26 -10.10
N ASP A 144 20.48 17.87 -10.70
CA ASP A 144 20.48 17.27 -12.03
C ASP A 144 19.76 15.91 -12.03
N ILE A 145 18.57 15.87 -12.63
CA ILE A 145 17.74 14.67 -12.73
C ILE A 145 18.36 13.55 -13.58
N LYS A 146 19.42 13.83 -14.35
CA LYS A 146 20.20 12.78 -15.05
C LYS A 146 21.09 12.02 -14.07
N ILE A 147 21.58 12.68 -13.02
CA ILE A 147 22.41 12.09 -11.97
C ILE A 147 21.52 11.46 -10.89
N PHE A 148 20.42 12.14 -10.53
CA PHE A 148 19.47 11.68 -9.52
C PHE A 148 18.04 11.66 -10.08
N PRO A 149 17.67 10.59 -10.83
CA PRO A 149 16.35 10.50 -11.46
C PRO A 149 15.20 10.47 -10.45
N PRO A 150 14.05 11.10 -10.74
CA PRO A 150 12.88 11.11 -9.86
C PRO A 150 12.42 9.73 -9.42
N VAL A 151 12.48 8.73 -10.31
CA VAL A 151 12.16 7.34 -9.97
C VAL A 151 13.09 6.79 -8.89
N ALA A 152 14.37 7.12 -8.93
CA ALA A 152 15.33 6.69 -7.91
C ALA A 152 15.01 7.34 -6.55
N ALA A 153 14.64 8.62 -6.54
CA ALA A 153 14.20 9.33 -5.34
C ALA A 153 12.96 8.67 -4.73
N ALA A 154 11.95 8.34 -5.56
CA ALA A 154 10.75 7.62 -5.13
C ALA A 154 11.07 6.26 -4.51
N MET A 155 11.96 5.50 -5.15
CA MET A 155 12.39 4.19 -4.67
C MET A 155 13.17 4.29 -3.36
N LEU A 156 14.07 5.25 -3.22
CA LEU A 156 14.84 5.46 -1.98
C LEU A 156 13.92 5.85 -0.83
N LEU A 157 12.99 6.76 -1.04
CA LEU A 157 12.00 7.16 -0.01
C LEU A 157 11.21 5.95 0.49
N ALA A 158 10.66 5.15 -0.43
CA ALA A 158 9.91 3.95 -0.09
C ALA A 158 10.80 2.89 0.59
N CYS A 159 12.04 2.73 0.16
CA CYS A 159 12.99 1.76 0.72
C CYS A 159 13.35 2.09 2.17
N VAL A 160 13.62 3.37 2.45
CA VAL A 160 13.94 3.84 3.80
C VAL A 160 12.74 3.67 4.73
N ALA A 161 11.54 4.09 4.31
CA ALA A 161 10.33 3.92 5.10
C ALA A 161 10.06 2.44 5.44
N GLN A 162 10.12 1.56 4.44
CA GLN A 162 9.92 0.12 4.64
C GLN A 162 11.00 -0.53 5.51
N LEU A 163 12.25 -0.06 5.42
CA LEU A 163 13.33 -0.56 6.28
C LEU A 163 13.03 -0.24 7.74
N LEU A 164 12.74 1.03 8.05
CA LEU A 164 12.44 1.49 9.40
C LEU A 164 11.24 0.75 10.01
N ASP A 165 10.15 0.62 9.24
CA ASP A 165 8.94 -0.08 9.69
C ASP A 165 9.19 -1.56 9.97
N ARG A 166 9.92 -2.24 9.06
CA ARG A 166 10.22 -3.66 9.19
C ARG A 166 11.13 -3.94 10.39
N GLU A 167 12.18 -3.12 10.57
CA GLU A 167 13.10 -3.29 11.69
C GLU A 167 12.44 -2.95 13.02
N ALA A 168 11.63 -1.89 13.08
CA ALA A 168 10.85 -1.55 14.27
C ALA A 168 9.89 -2.68 14.68
N ALA A 169 9.24 -3.34 13.71
CA ALA A 169 8.38 -4.50 13.96
C ALA A 169 9.13 -5.70 14.55
N LEU A 170 10.45 -5.79 14.34
CA LEU A 170 11.35 -6.82 14.90
C LEU A 170 12.01 -6.37 16.21
N GLY A 171 11.80 -5.12 16.66
CA GLY A 171 12.43 -4.54 17.84
C GLY A 171 13.86 -4.03 17.58
N ALA A 172 14.32 -3.95 16.33
CA ALA A 172 15.58 -3.32 15.97
C ALA A 172 15.40 -1.81 15.83
N ALA A 173 16.30 -1.01 16.41
CA ALA A 173 16.20 0.46 16.39
C ALA A 173 17.53 1.18 16.20
N ARG A 174 18.65 0.43 16.07
CA ARG A 174 19.97 1.05 15.94
C ARG A 174 20.10 1.80 14.61
N GLY A 175 20.39 3.09 14.69
CA GLY A 175 20.57 3.95 13.51
C GLY A 175 19.26 4.55 12.98
N HIS A 176 18.10 4.23 13.58
CA HIS A 176 16.81 4.76 13.11
C HIS A 176 16.70 6.26 13.28
N GLU A 177 17.14 6.81 14.42
CA GLU A 177 17.06 8.26 14.67
C GLU A 177 18.03 9.04 13.77
N GLU A 178 19.21 8.49 13.51
CA GLU A 178 20.18 9.06 12.56
C GLU A 178 19.60 9.07 11.14
N LEU A 179 18.98 7.96 10.73
CA LEU A 179 18.37 7.85 9.40
C LEU A 179 17.17 8.79 9.26
N LYS A 180 16.30 8.89 10.28
CA LYS A 180 15.19 9.85 10.29
C LYS A 180 15.70 11.30 10.22
N SER A 181 16.81 11.62 10.89
CA SER A 181 17.42 12.94 10.83
C SER A 181 17.91 13.26 9.42
N VAL A 182 18.52 12.30 8.73
CA VAL A 182 18.93 12.46 7.32
C VAL A 182 17.71 12.68 6.42
N VAL A 183 16.66 11.90 6.62
CA VAL A 183 15.41 12.07 5.86
C VAL A 183 14.82 13.47 6.10
N ALA A 184 14.70 13.90 7.35
CA ALA A 184 14.18 15.22 7.70
C ALA A 184 15.00 16.34 7.02
N TRP A 185 16.33 16.22 7.03
CA TRP A 185 17.20 17.16 6.31
C TRP A 185 16.94 17.18 4.80
N CYS A 186 16.78 16.00 4.16
CA CYS A 186 16.43 15.91 2.75
C CYS A 186 15.07 16.54 2.44
N LEU A 187 14.05 16.26 3.24
CA LEU A 187 12.72 16.83 3.08
C LEU A 187 12.77 18.36 3.14
N GLN A 188 13.39 18.93 4.17
CA GLN A 188 13.53 20.37 4.33
C GLN A 188 14.33 21.03 3.17
N ARG A 189 15.26 20.30 2.57
CA ARG A 189 16.05 20.79 1.43
C ARG A 189 15.24 20.83 0.14
N LEU A 190 14.38 19.82 -0.07
CA LEU A 190 13.58 19.68 -1.30
C LEU A 190 12.23 20.40 -1.20
N GLU A 191 11.67 20.53 -0.03
CA GLU A 191 10.40 21.18 0.24
C GLU A 191 10.55 22.01 1.53
N PRO A 192 11.18 23.20 1.42
CA PRO A 192 11.28 24.08 2.58
C PRO A 192 9.88 24.50 3.03
N ALA A 193 9.64 24.47 4.36
CA ALA A 193 8.38 24.93 4.91
C ALA A 193 8.02 26.29 4.31
N SER A 194 6.77 26.45 3.89
CA SER A 194 6.28 27.75 3.38
C SER A 194 6.56 28.78 4.44
N SER A 195 7.50 29.70 4.18
CA SER A 195 7.72 30.84 5.05
C SER A 195 6.38 31.55 5.16
N ASP A 196 5.82 31.64 6.37
CA ASP A 196 4.68 32.48 6.64
C ASP A 196 4.92 33.83 5.95
N ALA A 197 4.19 34.06 4.86
CA ALA A 197 4.14 35.37 4.23
C ALA A 197 3.42 36.27 5.23
N GLY A 198 4.24 36.97 6.05
CA GLY A 198 3.77 38.00 6.97
C GLY A 198 3.18 39.21 6.26
#